data_b8f9a2eb5945f2fc352668b6510728da
#
_entry.id   b8f9a2eb5945f2fc352668b6510728da
#
_cell.length_a   1.000
_cell.length_b   1.000
_cell.length_c   1.000
_cell.angle_alpha   90.00
_cell.angle_beta   90.00
_cell.angle_gamma   90.00
#
_symmetry.space_group_name_H-M   'P 1'
#
loop_
_entity.id
_entity.type
_entity.pdbx_description
1 polymer ?
#
loop_
_entity_poly.entity_id
_entity_poly.type
_entity_poly.pdbx_seq_one_letter_code
_entity_poly.pdbx_strand_id
1 'polypeptide(L)'
;MREVTDATFEQEVLAAGHPVAVDFWAPWCGPCGAVTRALEELAGETEGIEFVQLDIDANPLTAARYDVLSIPTVILFAGGEPRESVVGARRPSHFRAVFAPFLDGRPAP
;
A
#
# COMPACT_ATOMS: atom_id res chain seq x y z
N MET A 1 -7.74 -5.26 6.32
CA MET A 1 -6.32 -5.35 5.90
C MET A 1 -5.44 -5.59 7.11
N ARG A 2 -4.45 -6.44 6.92
CA ARG A 2 -3.46 -6.72 7.97
C ARG A 2 -2.57 -5.50 8.18
N GLU A 3 -2.25 -5.19 9.44
CA GLU A 3 -1.35 -4.09 9.74
C GLU A 3 0.10 -4.55 9.76
N VAL A 4 0.98 -3.69 9.25
CA VAL A 4 2.43 -3.83 9.39
C VAL A 4 2.95 -2.67 10.22
N THR A 5 4.14 -2.85 10.80
CA THR A 5 4.74 -1.88 11.72
C THR A 5 6.16 -1.55 11.29
N ASP A 6 6.75 -0.53 11.92
CA ASP A 6 8.17 -0.22 11.69
C ASP A 6 9.05 -1.45 11.94
N ALA A 7 8.72 -2.24 12.97
CA ALA A 7 9.50 -3.43 13.32
C ALA A 7 9.34 -4.58 12.33
N THR A 8 8.18 -4.69 11.66
CA THR A 8 7.89 -5.83 10.77
C THR A 8 8.00 -5.50 9.29
N PHE A 9 8.19 -4.23 8.94
CA PHE A 9 8.09 -3.76 7.56
C PHE A 9 9.09 -4.46 6.63
N GLU A 10 10.33 -4.56 7.06
CA GLU A 10 11.36 -5.17 6.22
C GLU A 10 11.02 -6.61 5.86
N GLN A 11 10.62 -7.40 6.85
CA GLN A 11 10.33 -8.81 6.63
C GLN A 11 8.99 -9.03 5.92
N GLU A 12 7.96 -8.27 6.26
CA GLU A 12 6.63 -8.50 5.74
C GLU A 12 6.34 -7.79 4.42
N VAL A 13 7.09 -6.74 4.10
CA VAL A 13 6.90 -5.99 2.86
C VAL A 13 8.09 -6.12 1.94
N LEU A 14 9.28 -5.73 2.40
CA LEU A 14 10.46 -5.69 1.52
C LEU A 14 10.95 -7.08 1.13
N ALA A 15 10.84 -8.05 2.02
CA ALA A 15 11.28 -9.42 1.77
C ALA A 15 10.13 -10.36 1.38
N ALA A 16 8.97 -9.81 1.01
CA ALA A 16 7.76 -10.62 0.82
C ALA A 16 7.81 -11.57 -0.37
N GLY A 17 8.60 -11.29 -1.40
CA GLY A 17 8.68 -12.16 -2.58
C GLY A 17 7.49 -12.00 -3.54
N HIS A 18 6.56 -11.11 -3.24
CA HIS A 18 5.42 -10.78 -4.09
C HIS A 18 5.10 -9.29 -3.90
N PRO A 19 4.35 -8.67 -4.82
CA PRO A 19 3.98 -7.26 -4.66
C PRO A 19 3.12 -7.02 -3.42
N VAL A 20 3.44 -5.94 -2.68
CA VAL A 20 2.69 -5.54 -1.49
C VAL A 20 2.35 -4.07 -1.62
N ALA A 21 1.06 -3.74 -1.55
CA ALA A 21 0.59 -2.35 -1.52
C ALA A 21 0.36 -1.96 -0.06
N VAL A 22 1.03 -0.89 0.36
CA VAL A 22 0.97 -0.40 1.74
C VAL A 22 0.13 0.87 1.78
N ASP A 23 -0.95 0.83 2.54
CA ASP A 23 -1.86 1.94 2.80
C ASP A 23 -1.36 2.69 4.04
N PHE A 24 -0.73 3.83 3.83
CA PHE A 24 -0.28 4.70 4.93
C PHE A 24 -1.46 5.55 5.37
N TRP A 25 -1.84 5.41 6.64
CA TRP A 25 -3.04 6.03 7.20
C TRP A 25 -2.81 6.50 8.63
N ALA A 26 -3.79 7.20 9.20
CA ALA A 26 -3.80 7.54 10.62
C ALA A 26 -5.25 7.60 11.12
N PRO A 27 -5.48 7.37 12.43
CA PRO A 27 -6.84 7.37 12.99
C PRO A 27 -7.61 8.68 12.79
N TRP A 28 -6.91 9.81 12.73
CA TRP A 28 -7.52 11.12 12.58
C TRP A 28 -7.78 11.51 11.11
N CYS A 29 -7.35 10.70 10.17
CA CYS A 29 -7.44 11.01 8.75
C CYS A 29 -8.81 10.61 8.19
N GLY A 30 -9.68 11.59 7.96
CA GLY A 30 -11.01 11.34 7.41
C GLY A 30 -11.02 10.62 6.05
N PRO A 31 -10.27 11.11 5.04
CA PRO A 31 -10.28 10.49 3.71
C PRO A 31 -9.59 9.14 3.63
N CYS A 32 -8.83 8.74 4.67
CA CYS A 32 -8.14 7.46 4.65
C CYS A 32 -9.11 6.27 4.62
N GLY A 33 -10.27 6.39 5.24
CA GLY A 33 -11.27 5.31 5.24
C GLY A 33 -11.76 4.95 3.85
N ALA A 34 -11.95 5.96 2.99
CA ALA A 34 -12.38 5.71 1.61
C ALA A 34 -11.30 4.97 0.82
N VAL A 35 -10.04 5.30 1.04
CA VAL A 35 -8.93 4.61 0.37
C VAL A 35 -8.83 3.17 0.86
N THR A 36 -8.95 2.95 2.17
CA THR A 36 -8.95 1.59 2.71
C THR A 36 -10.03 0.73 2.08
N ARG A 37 -11.25 1.27 1.94
CA ARG A 37 -12.35 0.54 1.30
C ARG A 37 -12.07 0.27 -0.18
N ALA A 38 -11.47 1.24 -0.89
CA ALA A 38 -11.11 1.06 -2.29
C ALA A 38 -10.08 -0.06 -2.47
N LEU A 39 -9.09 -0.12 -1.59
CA LEU A 39 -8.08 -1.17 -1.63
C LEU A 39 -8.65 -2.54 -1.26
N GLU A 40 -9.58 -2.58 -0.29
CA GLU A 40 -10.25 -3.83 0.06
C GLU A 40 -11.09 -4.37 -1.08
N GLU A 41 -11.74 -3.50 -1.84
CA GLU A 41 -12.47 -3.89 -3.04
C GLU A 41 -11.50 -4.49 -4.07
N LEU A 42 -10.39 -3.83 -4.30
CA LEU A 42 -9.37 -4.32 -5.23
C LEU A 42 -8.76 -5.64 -4.77
N ALA A 43 -8.54 -5.78 -3.47
CA ALA A 43 -8.01 -7.03 -2.89
C ALA A 43 -8.93 -8.22 -3.17
N GLY A 44 -10.24 -7.99 -3.23
CA GLY A 44 -11.20 -9.04 -3.58
C GLY A 44 -11.16 -9.45 -5.05
N GLU A 45 -10.50 -8.67 -5.90
CA GLU A 45 -10.44 -8.91 -7.34
C GLU A 45 -9.13 -9.55 -7.80
N THR A 46 -8.12 -9.61 -6.95
CA THR A 46 -6.80 -10.09 -7.36
C THR A 46 -6.10 -10.84 -6.23
N GLU A 47 -5.27 -11.81 -6.62
CA GLU A 47 -4.34 -12.47 -5.72
C GLU A 47 -2.90 -12.04 -6.01
N GLY A 48 -2.70 -11.16 -7.00
CA GLY A 48 -1.37 -10.72 -7.41
C GLY A 48 -0.71 -9.74 -6.48
N ILE A 49 -1.50 -9.04 -5.65
CA ILE A 49 -0.99 -8.02 -4.72
C ILE A 49 -1.53 -8.33 -3.33
N GLU A 50 -0.67 -8.27 -2.33
CA GLU A 50 -1.10 -8.28 -0.94
C GLU A 50 -1.31 -6.83 -0.51
N PHE A 51 -2.44 -6.54 0.16
CA PHE A 51 -2.76 -5.20 0.64
C PHE A 51 -2.62 -5.18 2.15
N VAL A 52 -1.80 -4.27 2.65
CA VAL A 52 -1.56 -4.09 4.09
C VAL A 52 -1.67 -2.62 4.45
N GLN A 53 -1.78 -2.30 5.73
CA GLN A 53 -1.85 -0.90 6.16
C GLN A 53 -0.83 -0.62 7.25
N LEU A 54 -0.39 0.65 7.33
CA LEU A 54 0.58 1.11 8.31
C LEU A 54 0.10 2.43 8.89
N ASP A 55 -0.12 2.45 10.21
CA ASP A 55 -0.51 3.65 10.95
C ASP A 55 0.73 4.51 11.16
N ILE A 56 0.76 5.70 10.55
CA ILE A 56 1.95 6.57 10.59
C ILE A 56 2.18 7.21 11.96
N ASP A 57 1.14 7.30 12.79
CA ASP A 57 1.31 7.84 14.15
C ASP A 57 2.05 6.83 15.03
N ALA A 58 1.68 5.57 14.94
CA ALA A 58 2.33 4.51 15.70
C ALA A 58 3.67 4.08 15.07
N ASN A 59 3.85 4.33 13.77
CA ASN A 59 5.00 3.84 13.02
C ASN A 59 5.59 4.95 12.14
N PRO A 60 6.20 5.99 12.76
CA PRO A 60 6.68 7.14 12.01
C PRO A 60 7.95 6.89 11.20
N LEU A 61 8.72 5.87 11.52
CA LEU A 61 10.03 5.64 10.88
C LEU A 61 9.88 5.23 9.41
N THR A 62 8.96 4.32 9.13
CA THR A 62 8.72 3.86 7.75
C THR A 62 8.16 4.99 6.89
N ALA A 63 7.22 5.77 7.44
CA ALA A 63 6.66 6.92 6.73
C ALA A 63 7.74 7.92 6.36
N ALA A 64 8.66 8.21 7.29
CA ALA A 64 9.77 9.13 7.04
C ALA A 64 10.73 8.56 5.99
N ARG A 65 11.02 7.27 6.07
CA ARG A 65 11.94 6.60 5.14
C ARG A 65 11.50 6.72 3.68
N TYR A 66 10.20 6.66 3.42
CA TYR A 66 9.66 6.71 2.07
C TYR A 66 9.01 8.05 1.72
N ASP A 67 9.33 9.09 2.48
CA ASP A 67 8.87 10.47 2.22
C ASP A 67 7.35 10.58 2.13
N VAL A 68 6.64 9.89 3.02
CA VAL A 68 5.19 10.01 3.12
C VAL A 68 4.87 11.29 3.88
N LEU A 69 4.62 12.38 3.13
CA LEU A 69 4.41 13.71 3.66
C LEU A 69 2.94 14.05 3.86
N SER A 70 2.06 13.30 3.24
CA SER A 70 0.61 13.49 3.37
C SER A 70 -0.08 12.14 3.31
N ILE A 71 -1.27 12.06 3.91
CA ILE A 71 -2.07 10.84 3.89
C ILE A 71 -3.49 11.16 3.40
N PRO A 72 -4.16 10.21 2.76
CA PRO A 72 -3.70 8.86 2.46
C PRO A 72 -2.63 8.81 1.38
N THR A 73 -1.70 7.89 1.51
CA THR A 73 -0.72 7.56 0.46
C THR A 73 -0.63 6.04 0.38
N VAL A 74 -0.63 5.52 -0.83
CA VAL A 74 -0.48 4.08 -1.06
C VAL A 74 0.77 3.86 -1.90
N ILE A 75 1.69 3.05 -1.39
CA ILE A 75 2.91 2.70 -2.13
C ILE A 75 2.92 1.20 -2.39
N LEU A 76 3.11 0.83 -3.65
CA LEU A 76 3.27 -0.57 -4.03
C LEU A 76 4.74 -0.91 -4.08
N PHE A 77 5.13 -1.92 -3.31
CA PHE A 77 6.49 -2.44 -3.25
C PHE A 77 6.59 -3.76 -3.99
N ALA A 78 7.65 -3.94 -4.72
CA ALA A 78 7.96 -5.21 -5.37
C ALA A 78 9.47 -5.36 -5.48
N GLY A 79 9.98 -6.55 -5.15
CA GLY A 79 11.41 -6.80 -5.16
C GLY A 79 12.17 -5.97 -4.14
N GLY A 80 11.52 -5.61 -3.04
CA GLY A 80 12.13 -4.81 -1.97
C GLY A 80 12.20 -3.32 -2.25
N GLU A 81 11.56 -2.83 -3.32
CA GLU A 81 11.64 -1.44 -3.73
C GLU A 81 10.26 -0.84 -3.98
N PRO A 82 10.07 0.48 -3.71
CA PRO A 82 8.83 1.15 -4.10
C PRO A 82 8.76 1.23 -5.63
N ARG A 83 7.64 0.80 -6.18
CA ARG A 83 7.44 0.74 -7.64
C ARG A 83 6.39 1.74 -8.12
N GLU A 84 5.32 1.94 -7.34
CA GLU A 84 4.25 2.88 -7.65
C GLU A 84 3.82 3.59 -6.40
N SER A 85 3.41 4.86 -6.52
CA SER A 85 2.93 5.64 -5.39
C SER A 85 1.70 6.43 -5.81
N VAL A 86 0.65 6.37 -4.99
CA VAL A 86 -0.60 7.11 -5.22
C VAL A 86 -0.88 7.96 -4.00
N VAL A 87 -0.92 9.29 -4.18
CA VAL A 87 -1.17 10.24 -3.10
C VAL A 87 -2.60 10.76 -3.21
N GLY A 88 -3.31 10.78 -2.10
CA GLY A 88 -4.66 11.33 -2.01
C GLY A 88 -5.74 10.28 -2.14
N ALA A 89 -6.99 10.73 -1.90
CA ALA A 89 -8.15 9.87 -1.96
C ALA A 89 -8.53 9.63 -3.43
N ARG A 90 -8.30 8.41 -3.90
CA ARG A 90 -8.61 8.03 -5.28
C ARG A 90 -9.64 6.92 -5.29
N ARG A 91 -10.30 6.77 -6.44
CA ARG A 91 -11.29 5.70 -6.64
C ARG A 91 -10.61 4.36 -6.88
N PRO A 92 -11.34 3.24 -6.67
CA PRO A 92 -10.79 1.92 -6.99
C PRO A 92 -10.25 1.81 -8.40
N SER A 93 -10.92 2.44 -9.38
CA SER A 93 -10.48 2.41 -10.79
C SER A 93 -9.11 3.04 -10.99
N HIS A 94 -8.77 4.07 -10.22
CA HIS A 94 -7.46 4.70 -10.31
C HIS A 94 -6.37 3.75 -9.81
N PHE A 95 -6.59 3.12 -8.65
CA PHE A 95 -5.64 2.13 -8.12
C PHE A 95 -5.49 0.94 -9.07
N ARG A 96 -6.61 0.48 -9.63
CA ARG A 96 -6.60 -0.63 -10.59
C ARG A 96 -5.75 -0.30 -11.80
N ALA A 97 -5.86 0.92 -12.32
CA ALA A 97 -5.08 1.35 -13.48
C ALA A 97 -3.58 1.46 -13.15
N VAL A 98 -3.24 2.07 -12.02
CA VAL A 98 -1.83 2.25 -11.62
C VAL A 98 -1.17 0.90 -11.31
N PHE A 99 -1.90 0.00 -10.66
CA PHE A 99 -1.36 -1.29 -10.24
C PHE A 99 -1.54 -2.40 -11.27
N ALA A 100 -2.09 -2.09 -12.44
CA ALA A 100 -2.42 -3.07 -13.47
C ALA A 100 -1.30 -4.09 -13.76
N PRO A 101 -0.02 -3.69 -13.87
CA PRO A 101 1.06 -4.65 -14.17
C PRO A 101 1.23 -5.72 -13.09
N PHE A 102 0.69 -5.51 -11.89
CA PHE A 102 0.90 -6.40 -10.75
C PHE A 102 -0.34 -7.20 -10.36
N LEU A 103 -1.50 -6.89 -10.95
CA LEU A 103 -2.78 -7.42 -10.47
C LEU A 103 -2.95 -8.93 -10.65
N ASP A 104 -2.31 -9.51 -11.64
CA ASP A 104 -2.43 -10.95 -11.91
C ASP A 104 -1.27 -11.78 -11.33
N GLY A 105 -0.37 -11.14 -10.59
CA GLY A 105 0.78 -11.82 -9.98
C GLY A 105 1.88 -12.18 -10.94
N ARG A 106 1.80 -11.77 -12.21
CA ARG A 106 2.85 -12.06 -13.20
C ARG A 106 3.92 -10.99 -13.16
N PRO A 107 5.18 -11.36 -13.43
CA PRO A 107 6.21 -10.35 -13.59
C PRO A 107 5.85 -9.40 -14.75
N ALA A 108 6.16 -8.12 -14.57
CA ALA A 108 5.96 -7.15 -15.65
C ALA A 108 6.84 -7.51 -16.83
N PRO A 109 6.35 -7.40 -18.05
CA PRO A 109 7.14 -7.69 -19.23
C PRO A 109 8.33 -6.73 -19.39
#